data_00a7b7ca10ceacb4dd35b06041bd8e4a
#
_entry.id   00a7b7ca10ceacb4dd35b06041bd8e4a
#
_cell.length_a   1.000
_cell.length_b   1.000
_cell.length_c   1.000
_cell.angle_alpha   90.00
_cell.angle_beta   90.00
_cell.angle_gamma   90.00
#
_symmetry.space_group_name_H-M   'P 1'
#
loop_
_entity.id
_entity.type
_entity.pdbx_description
1 polymer ?
#
loop_
_entity_poly.entity_id
_entity_poly.type
_entity_poly.pdbx_seq_one_letter_code
_entity_poly.pdbx_strand_id
1 'polypeptide(L)'
;MYFCCIYIYCTYNFDMTRVHLLALGLLAVTGWTQAQSTMNTVFHPAYSRGHADHGWLDTHHSFSFASWHNPERMHFGALRVLNDDAVTGGAGFGTHPHDNMEIVSIPLSGDLEHQDSMGNATVIREGDVQIMSAGTGIMHSEKNHNAGEDVRFLQIWVFPNERDLTPTYGQITMDLDDQRDKLQCVVSPDGSEGVQIHQSSWFHVGRLTAGWKDSYALHGTGQGVYAMVLEGEVTVGGQPLGRRDAVGIWNTERVDIEATDDARLLLIEVPMQW
;
A
#
# COMPACT_ATOMS: atom_id res chain seq x y z
N MET A 1 -11.00 55.41 -36.59
CA MET A 1 -10.52 56.78 -36.70
C MET A 1 -9.01 56.71 -36.83
N TYR A 2 -8.55 57.19 -37.95
CA TYR A 2 -7.16 57.27 -38.43
C TYR A 2 -6.29 58.23 -37.63
N PHE A 3 -4.99 58.02 -37.60
CA PHE A 3 -3.89 58.96 -37.99
C PHE A 3 -2.59 58.30 -37.50
N CYS A 4 -1.71 57.80 -38.27
CA CYS A 4 -0.81 58.30 -39.36
C CYS A 4 0.46 58.99 -38.82
N CYS A 5 1.54 58.33 -39.13
CA CYS A 5 2.94 58.69 -39.38
C CYS A 5 3.50 60.02 -38.93
N ILE A 6 4.77 60.04 -38.52
CA ILE A 6 5.82 60.80 -39.19
C ILE A 6 7.22 60.23 -38.86
N TYR A 7 7.98 59.96 -39.95
CA TYR A 7 9.42 59.66 -39.95
C TYR A 7 10.21 60.96 -39.78
N ILE A 8 11.31 60.95 -39.05
CA ILE A 8 12.39 61.89 -39.21
C ILE A 8 13.72 61.11 -39.16
N TYR A 9 14.39 61.11 -40.34
CA TYR A 9 15.79 60.72 -40.48
C TYR A 9 16.68 61.89 -40.00
N CYS A 10 17.69 61.55 -39.20
CA CYS A 10 18.83 62.38 -38.96
C CYS A 10 20.11 61.56 -39.04
N THR A 11 20.82 61.67 -40.12
CA THR A 11 22.16 61.14 -40.38
C THR A 11 23.19 62.02 -39.67
N TYR A 12 24.01 61.40 -38.79
CA TYR A 12 25.32 62.00 -38.45
C TYR A 12 26.38 60.89 -38.46
N ASN A 13 27.32 61.06 -39.39
CA ASN A 13 28.61 60.38 -39.43
C ASN A 13 29.47 60.89 -38.26
N PHE A 14 30.04 60.01 -37.52
CA PHE A 14 31.29 60.28 -36.80
C PHE A 14 32.16 59.01 -36.65
N ASP A 15 33.40 59.27 -36.77
CA ASP A 15 34.56 58.46 -37.09
C ASP A 15 34.99 57.46 -35.99
N MET A 16 35.74 56.46 -36.44
CA MET A 16 36.35 55.35 -35.69
C MET A 16 37.34 55.81 -34.68
N THR A 17 37.14 55.36 -33.43
CA THR A 17 38.27 54.94 -32.57
C THR A 17 37.87 53.75 -31.69
N ARG A 18 38.69 52.70 -31.74
CA ARG A 18 38.53 51.42 -31.06
C ARG A 18 38.47 51.55 -29.54
N VAL A 19 37.41 51.11 -28.94
CA VAL A 19 37.39 50.77 -27.53
C VAL A 19 36.90 49.33 -27.40
N HIS A 20 37.78 48.40 -27.02
CA HIS A 20 37.46 47.04 -26.65
C HIS A 20 36.80 47.06 -25.28
N LEU A 21 35.48 46.98 -25.20
CA LEU A 21 34.82 46.63 -23.97
C LEU A 21 34.65 45.11 -23.90
N LEU A 22 35.45 44.50 -23.02
CA LEU A 22 35.23 43.14 -22.56
C LEU A 22 33.96 43.13 -21.70
N ALA A 23 32.82 42.72 -22.31
CA ALA A 23 31.60 42.41 -21.53
C ALA A 23 31.83 41.05 -20.87
N LEU A 24 32.21 41.04 -19.59
CA LEU A 24 32.10 39.85 -18.72
C LEU A 24 30.60 39.59 -18.50
N GLY A 25 30.03 38.66 -19.26
CA GLY A 25 28.72 38.11 -18.99
C GLY A 25 28.80 37.23 -17.74
N LEU A 26 28.32 37.73 -16.59
CA LEU A 26 27.99 36.87 -15.43
C LEU A 26 26.78 36.03 -15.84
N LEU A 27 27.01 34.78 -16.25
CA LEU A 27 26.00 33.76 -16.28
C LEU A 27 25.71 33.35 -14.82
N ALA A 28 24.67 33.96 -14.24
CA ALA A 28 24.10 33.48 -12.99
C ALA A 28 23.45 32.12 -13.29
N VAL A 29 24.21 31.03 -13.07
CA VAL A 29 23.64 29.69 -13.01
C VAL A 29 22.86 29.63 -11.71
N THR A 30 21.56 29.93 -11.78
CA THR A 30 20.62 29.61 -10.70
C THR A 30 20.50 28.08 -10.68
N GLY A 31 21.38 27.44 -9.97
CA GLY A 31 21.26 26.03 -9.63
C GLY A 31 20.02 25.86 -8.78
N TRP A 32 18.91 25.40 -9.39
CA TRP A 32 17.82 24.83 -8.65
C TRP A 32 18.35 23.51 -8.08
N THR A 33 18.85 23.55 -6.85
CA THR A 33 19.00 22.34 -6.06
C THR A 33 17.58 21.87 -5.74
N GLN A 34 17.05 20.97 -6.55
CA GLN A 34 15.93 20.13 -6.12
C GLN A 34 16.42 19.47 -4.82
N ALA A 35 15.84 19.87 -3.71
CA ALA A 35 16.02 19.14 -2.47
C ALA A 35 15.51 17.71 -2.77
N GLN A 36 16.41 16.75 -2.88
CA GLN A 36 16.06 15.35 -2.96
C GLN A 36 15.31 15.06 -1.68
N SER A 37 13.99 14.82 -1.77
CA SER A 37 13.22 14.38 -0.61
C SER A 37 13.86 13.08 -0.15
N THR A 38 14.39 13.07 1.07
CA THR A 38 14.96 11.85 1.63
C THR A 38 13.80 10.90 1.88
N MET A 39 13.81 9.75 1.23
CA MET A 39 12.91 8.64 1.48
C MET A 39 12.88 8.35 2.98
N ASN A 40 11.71 8.29 3.57
CA ASN A 40 11.51 7.95 4.97
C ASN A 40 11.19 6.46 5.08
N THR A 41 11.71 5.80 6.10
CA THR A 41 11.48 4.38 6.33
C THR A 41 11.21 4.09 7.81
N VAL A 42 10.41 3.07 8.07
CA VAL A 42 10.24 2.46 9.38
C VAL A 42 10.29 0.94 9.25
N PHE A 43 11.23 0.30 9.94
CA PHE A 43 11.37 -1.15 9.93
C PHE A 43 10.60 -1.77 11.08
N HIS A 44 9.81 -2.80 10.78
CA HIS A 44 9.04 -3.59 11.71
C HIS A 44 9.45 -5.06 11.65
N PRO A 45 10.42 -5.51 12.46
CA PRO A 45 10.84 -6.90 12.48
C PRO A 45 9.73 -7.82 13.00
N ALA A 46 9.66 -9.03 12.46
CA ALA A 46 8.63 -10.01 12.76
C ALA A 46 8.47 -10.28 14.27
N TYR A 47 9.58 -10.39 15.00
CA TYR A 47 9.59 -10.65 16.45
C TYR A 47 9.03 -9.51 17.31
N SER A 48 8.86 -8.31 16.73
CA SER A 48 8.36 -7.12 17.44
C SER A 48 6.86 -6.91 17.30
N ARG A 49 6.17 -7.77 16.56
CA ARG A 49 4.70 -7.76 16.44
C ARG A 49 4.06 -8.14 17.78
N GLY A 50 2.86 -7.62 18.03
CA GLY A 50 2.02 -8.14 19.09
C GLY A 50 1.68 -9.61 18.84
N HIS A 51 1.54 -10.41 19.91
CA HIS A 51 1.15 -11.80 19.81
C HIS A 51 0.12 -12.15 20.89
N ALA A 52 -0.91 -12.88 20.49
CA ALA A 52 -1.87 -13.47 21.40
C ALA A 52 -2.24 -14.88 20.91
N ASP A 53 -2.28 -15.82 21.87
CA ASP A 53 -2.75 -17.19 21.65
C ASP A 53 -3.96 -17.42 22.57
N HIS A 54 -5.12 -17.68 21.95
CA HIS A 54 -6.39 -17.96 22.61
C HIS A 54 -6.77 -19.44 22.54
N GLY A 55 -5.84 -20.31 22.12
CA GLY A 55 -6.03 -21.74 21.90
C GLY A 55 -6.70 -22.06 20.55
N TRP A 56 -7.76 -21.35 20.20
CA TRP A 56 -8.43 -21.47 18.89
C TRP A 56 -7.95 -20.45 17.86
N LEU A 57 -7.29 -19.39 18.29
CA LEU A 57 -6.74 -18.30 17.48
C LEU A 57 -5.32 -18.01 17.95
N ASP A 58 -4.35 -18.18 17.05
CA ASP A 58 -2.98 -17.67 17.18
C ASP A 58 -2.87 -16.45 16.24
N THR A 59 -2.62 -15.25 16.80
CA THR A 59 -2.66 -13.99 16.05
C THR A 59 -1.44 -13.13 16.31
N HIS A 60 -0.89 -12.55 15.23
CA HIS A 60 0.23 -11.61 15.30
C HIS A 60 -0.19 -10.25 14.73
N HIS A 61 0.04 -9.17 15.49
CA HIS A 61 -0.41 -7.82 15.17
C HIS A 61 0.76 -6.93 14.74
N SER A 62 0.72 -6.39 13.52
CA SER A 62 1.69 -5.38 13.09
C SER A 62 1.45 -4.02 13.73
N PHE A 63 0.18 -3.70 14.01
CA PHE A 63 -0.26 -2.46 14.68
C PHE A 63 -1.09 -2.79 15.92
N SER A 64 -1.21 -1.80 16.82
CA SER A 64 -1.98 -1.95 18.07
C SER A 64 -3.38 -2.45 17.80
N PHE A 65 -3.70 -3.59 18.41
CA PHE A 65 -4.98 -4.29 18.23
C PHE A 65 -5.35 -5.07 19.50
N ALA A 66 -6.64 -5.16 19.80
CA ALA A 66 -7.19 -5.82 20.98
C ALA A 66 -6.45 -5.40 22.28
N SER A 67 -5.86 -6.33 23.01
CA SER A 67 -5.13 -6.07 24.26
C SER A 67 -3.67 -5.63 24.06
N TRP A 68 -3.11 -5.76 22.84
CA TRP A 68 -1.75 -5.30 22.56
C TRP A 68 -1.74 -3.83 22.15
N HIS A 69 -0.98 -3.02 22.89
CA HIS A 69 -0.87 -1.59 22.65
C HIS A 69 0.58 -1.14 22.58
N ASN A 70 0.96 -0.52 21.46
CA ASN A 70 2.22 0.17 21.28
C ASN A 70 1.95 1.54 20.63
N PRO A 71 2.20 2.67 21.32
CA PRO A 71 1.90 4.00 20.79
C PRO A 71 2.67 4.37 19.52
N GLU A 72 3.81 3.71 19.25
CA GLU A 72 4.59 3.89 18.01
C GLU A 72 4.08 3.03 16.86
N ARG A 73 3.07 2.16 17.13
CA ARG A 73 2.49 1.22 16.18
C ARG A 73 0.97 1.28 16.16
N MET A 74 0.43 2.47 15.96
CA MET A 74 -1.02 2.65 15.87
C MET A 74 -1.56 2.41 14.46
N HIS A 75 -0.81 2.82 13.46
CA HIS A 75 -1.15 2.70 12.03
C HIS A 75 0.07 3.08 11.17
N PHE A 76 -0.03 2.83 9.86
CA PHE A 76 0.86 3.39 8.85
C PHE A 76 0.02 4.08 7.77
N GLY A 77 0.03 5.42 7.73
CA GLY A 77 -0.94 6.14 6.90
C GLY A 77 -2.35 5.63 7.20
N ALA A 78 -3.17 5.42 6.19
CA ALA A 78 -4.52 4.88 6.34
C ALA A 78 -4.58 3.39 6.73
N LEU A 79 -3.47 2.65 6.69
CA LEU A 79 -3.41 1.24 7.12
C LEU A 79 -3.50 1.15 8.64
N ARG A 80 -4.62 0.66 9.16
CA ARG A 80 -4.92 0.61 10.59
C ARG A 80 -4.59 -0.72 11.24
N VAL A 81 -4.85 -1.84 10.56
CA VAL A 81 -4.64 -3.20 11.06
C VAL A 81 -3.97 -4.04 9.98
N LEU A 82 -3.03 -4.86 10.41
CA LEU A 82 -2.48 -5.97 9.64
C LEU A 82 -2.18 -7.09 10.62
N ASN A 83 -3.10 -8.03 10.72
CA ASN A 83 -2.99 -9.23 11.53
C ASN A 83 -2.68 -10.45 10.65
N ASP A 84 -1.88 -11.34 11.17
CA ASP A 84 -1.51 -12.65 10.60
C ASP A 84 -2.12 -13.70 11.54
N ASP A 85 -3.26 -14.24 11.14
CA ASP A 85 -4.14 -15.04 11.97
C ASP A 85 -4.10 -16.50 11.56
N ALA A 86 -4.06 -17.40 12.55
CA ALA A 86 -4.29 -18.83 12.38
C ALA A 86 -5.47 -19.25 13.26
N VAL A 87 -6.52 -19.77 12.64
CA VAL A 87 -7.76 -20.21 13.31
C VAL A 87 -7.91 -21.71 13.18
N THR A 88 -8.07 -22.40 14.30
CA THR A 88 -8.22 -23.88 14.32
C THR A 88 -9.51 -24.32 13.63
N GLY A 89 -9.51 -25.58 13.16
CA GLY A 89 -10.64 -26.17 12.45
C GLY A 89 -11.98 -26.00 13.17
N GLY A 90 -12.99 -25.49 12.47
CA GLY A 90 -14.35 -25.26 12.98
C GLY A 90 -14.52 -24.10 13.95
N ALA A 91 -13.43 -23.45 14.37
CA ALA A 91 -13.47 -22.24 15.21
C ALA A 91 -13.58 -20.96 14.35
N GLY A 92 -13.72 -19.81 15.01
CA GLY A 92 -13.77 -18.51 14.32
C GLY A 92 -14.39 -17.41 15.16
N PHE A 93 -14.51 -16.24 14.52
CA PHE A 93 -15.09 -15.05 15.10
C PHE A 93 -16.62 -15.09 14.92
N GLY A 94 -17.34 -15.05 16.04
CA GLY A 94 -18.81 -14.93 16.03
C GLY A 94 -19.25 -13.59 15.43
N THR A 95 -20.55 -13.44 15.24
CA THR A 95 -21.10 -12.20 14.68
C THR A 95 -20.75 -10.98 15.52
N HIS A 96 -20.11 -9.99 14.89
CA HIS A 96 -19.65 -8.74 15.49
C HIS A 96 -19.81 -7.56 14.52
N PRO A 97 -19.91 -6.32 15.05
CA PRO A 97 -20.14 -5.13 14.22
C PRO A 97 -18.84 -4.48 13.73
N HIS A 98 -18.94 -3.82 12.59
CA HIS A 98 -17.99 -2.82 12.12
C HIS A 98 -18.73 -1.62 11.56
N ASP A 99 -18.10 -0.44 11.62
CA ASP A 99 -18.50 0.76 10.93
C ASP A 99 -17.28 1.55 10.43
N ASN A 100 -17.44 2.27 9.34
CA ASN A 100 -16.42 3.19 8.79
C ASN A 100 -15.02 2.56 8.71
N MET A 101 -14.94 1.33 8.17
CA MET A 101 -13.71 0.58 7.99
C MET A 101 -13.76 -0.23 6.69
N GLU A 102 -12.66 -0.25 5.97
CA GLU A 102 -12.42 -1.14 4.83
C GLU A 102 -11.66 -2.37 5.34
N ILE A 103 -12.21 -3.55 5.19
CA ILE A 103 -11.69 -4.79 5.74
C ILE A 103 -11.37 -5.75 4.61
N VAL A 104 -10.10 -6.11 4.48
CA VAL A 104 -9.60 -7.02 3.43
C VAL A 104 -9.10 -8.30 4.09
N SER A 105 -9.59 -9.45 3.61
CA SER A 105 -9.15 -10.77 4.04
C SER A 105 -8.41 -11.46 2.88
N ILE A 106 -7.19 -11.94 3.16
CA ILE A 106 -6.34 -12.66 2.19
C ILE A 106 -5.92 -14.00 2.81
N PRO A 107 -6.58 -15.11 2.48
CA PRO A 107 -6.16 -16.42 2.93
C PRO A 107 -4.76 -16.80 2.40
N LEU A 108 -3.94 -17.33 3.28
CA LEU A 108 -2.60 -17.85 2.97
C LEU A 108 -2.60 -19.37 2.83
N SER A 109 -3.53 -20.04 3.54
CA SER A 109 -3.82 -21.48 3.41
C SER A 109 -5.15 -21.80 4.10
N GLY A 110 -5.83 -22.85 3.65
CA GLY A 110 -7.14 -23.26 4.18
C GLY A 110 -8.28 -22.37 3.66
N ASP A 111 -9.48 -22.59 4.19
CA ASP A 111 -10.72 -21.99 3.72
C ASP A 111 -11.35 -21.13 4.83
N LEU A 112 -11.53 -19.83 4.59
CA LEU A 112 -12.19 -18.88 5.49
C LEU A 112 -13.64 -18.69 5.05
N GLU A 113 -14.61 -18.97 5.93
CA GLU A 113 -16.03 -18.69 5.70
C GLU A 113 -16.37 -17.30 6.20
N HIS A 114 -17.04 -16.51 5.37
CA HIS A 114 -17.57 -15.20 5.70
C HIS A 114 -19.10 -15.20 5.58
N GLN A 115 -19.78 -14.60 6.56
CA GLN A 115 -21.20 -14.30 6.51
C GLN A 115 -21.47 -12.90 7.04
N ASP A 116 -22.36 -12.14 6.38
CA ASP A 116 -22.67 -10.77 6.79
C ASP A 116 -24.17 -10.44 6.78
N SER A 117 -24.51 -9.28 7.35
CA SER A 117 -25.89 -8.77 7.44
C SER A 117 -26.46 -8.26 6.11
N MET A 118 -25.67 -8.18 5.04
CA MET A 118 -26.14 -7.90 3.68
C MET A 118 -26.63 -9.17 2.98
N GLY A 119 -26.40 -10.33 3.57
CA GLY A 119 -26.81 -11.63 3.02
C GLY A 119 -25.71 -12.35 2.24
N ASN A 120 -24.48 -11.86 2.27
CA ASN A 120 -23.35 -12.60 1.71
C ASN A 120 -23.02 -13.78 2.63
N ALA A 121 -22.78 -14.94 2.01
CA ALA A 121 -22.29 -16.17 2.66
C ALA A 121 -21.36 -16.85 1.68
N THR A 122 -20.05 -16.74 1.91
CA THR A 122 -19.01 -17.14 0.95
C THR A 122 -17.89 -17.89 1.65
N VAL A 123 -17.11 -18.64 0.87
CA VAL A 123 -15.87 -19.25 1.29
C VAL A 123 -14.73 -18.62 0.50
N ILE A 124 -13.76 -18.07 1.23
CA ILE A 124 -12.58 -17.38 0.70
C ILE A 124 -11.41 -18.34 0.83
N ARG A 125 -10.74 -18.66 -0.29
CA ARG A 125 -9.67 -19.67 -0.35
C ARG A 125 -8.32 -19.04 -0.64
N GLU A 126 -7.25 -19.81 -0.52
CA GLU A 126 -5.95 -19.37 -1.04
C GLU A 126 -6.08 -18.98 -2.52
N GLY A 127 -5.59 -17.79 -2.87
CA GLY A 127 -5.79 -17.18 -4.19
C GLY A 127 -6.98 -16.23 -4.27
N ASP A 128 -7.91 -16.25 -3.31
CA ASP A 128 -8.97 -15.27 -3.22
C ASP A 128 -8.51 -14.02 -2.45
N VAL A 129 -9.10 -12.88 -2.80
CA VAL A 129 -9.05 -11.63 -2.04
C VAL A 129 -10.47 -11.16 -1.83
N GLN A 130 -10.83 -10.91 -0.59
CA GLN A 130 -12.16 -10.43 -0.21
C GLN A 130 -12.03 -9.05 0.42
N ILE A 131 -12.98 -8.17 0.13
CA ILE A 131 -13.16 -6.89 0.82
C ILE A 131 -14.59 -6.72 1.30
N MET A 132 -14.74 -6.15 2.49
CA MET A 132 -15.98 -5.67 3.06
C MET A 132 -15.80 -4.21 3.48
N SER A 133 -16.53 -3.30 2.84
CA SER A 133 -16.63 -1.91 3.28
C SER A 133 -17.76 -1.79 4.28
N ALA A 134 -17.42 -1.44 5.54
CA ALA A 134 -18.42 -1.44 6.60
C ALA A 134 -19.36 -0.22 6.55
N GLY A 135 -18.91 0.91 5.99
CA GLY A 135 -19.72 2.12 5.79
C GLY A 135 -20.53 2.52 7.01
N THR A 136 -21.85 2.69 6.86
CA THR A 136 -22.79 3.06 7.92
C THR A 136 -22.97 1.98 9.00
N GLY A 137 -22.46 0.79 8.78
CA GLY A 137 -22.49 -0.32 9.74
C GLY A 137 -22.85 -1.66 9.12
N ILE A 138 -22.14 -2.70 9.54
CA ILE A 138 -22.35 -4.08 9.13
C ILE A 138 -22.11 -5.01 10.32
N MET A 139 -22.79 -6.15 10.32
CA MET A 139 -22.52 -7.28 11.21
C MET A 139 -21.97 -8.41 10.37
N HIS A 140 -20.84 -9.02 10.78
CA HIS A 140 -20.31 -10.19 10.08
C HIS A 140 -19.71 -11.22 11.04
N SER A 141 -19.44 -12.40 10.50
CA SER A 141 -18.72 -13.48 11.17
C SER A 141 -17.70 -14.09 10.22
N GLU A 142 -16.59 -14.55 10.75
CA GLU A 142 -15.52 -15.20 10.00
C GLU A 142 -15.13 -16.50 10.72
N LYS A 143 -15.15 -17.63 10.02
CA LYS A 143 -14.90 -18.95 10.60
C LYS A 143 -14.00 -19.76 9.70
N ASN A 144 -13.24 -20.66 10.32
CA ASN A 144 -12.59 -21.71 9.57
C ASN A 144 -13.65 -22.68 9.01
N HIS A 145 -13.77 -22.73 7.68
CA HIS A 145 -14.73 -23.59 7.01
C HIS A 145 -14.39 -25.09 7.17
N ASN A 146 -13.12 -25.43 7.35
CA ASN A 146 -12.63 -26.78 7.51
C ASN A 146 -12.68 -27.23 8.97
N ALA A 147 -13.09 -28.46 9.23
CA ALA A 147 -13.22 -28.95 10.61
C ALA A 147 -11.90 -29.50 11.20
N GLY A 148 -10.92 -29.86 10.37
CA GLY A 148 -9.73 -30.61 10.77
C GLY A 148 -8.39 -29.95 10.51
N GLU A 149 -8.37 -28.81 9.85
CA GLU A 149 -7.16 -28.09 9.45
C GLU A 149 -7.29 -26.62 9.82
N ASP A 150 -6.17 -25.96 10.14
CA ASP A 150 -6.15 -24.53 10.41
C ASP A 150 -6.35 -23.73 9.12
N VAL A 151 -7.07 -22.61 9.21
CA VAL A 151 -7.02 -21.56 8.19
C VAL A 151 -6.02 -20.49 8.63
N ARG A 152 -5.16 -20.05 7.72
CA ARG A 152 -4.23 -18.92 7.93
C ARG A 152 -4.55 -17.83 6.95
N PHE A 153 -4.70 -16.60 7.46
CA PHE A 153 -5.06 -15.47 6.62
C PHE A 153 -4.54 -14.15 7.18
N LEU A 154 -4.44 -13.16 6.32
CA LEU A 154 -4.18 -11.78 6.72
C LEU A 154 -5.51 -11.04 6.86
N GLN A 155 -5.72 -10.41 8.01
CA GLN A 155 -6.82 -9.50 8.26
C GLN A 155 -6.29 -8.07 8.23
N ILE A 156 -6.74 -7.28 7.25
CA ILE A 156 -6.19 -5.96 6.94
C ILE A 156 -7.31 -4.93 7.02
N TRP A 157 -7.12 -3.87 7.81
CA TRP A 157 -8.09 -2.79 7.92
C TRP A 157 -7.47 -1.48 7.44
N VAL A 158 -8.21 -0.77 6.60
CA VAL A 158 -7.84 0.54 6.08
C VAL A 158 -8.94 1.53 6.41
N PHE A 159 -8.59 2.72 6.88
CA PHE A 159 -9.56 3.80 7.05
C PHE A 159 -10.11 4.21 5.68
N PRO A 160 -11.42 4.31 5.50
CA PRO A 160 -12.00 4.75 4.22
C PRO A 160 -11.67 6.22 3.96
N ASN A 161 -11.77 6.64 2.70
CA ASN A 161 -11.60 8.03 2.30
C ASN A 161 -12.79 8.92 2.66
N GLU A 162 -13.95 8.32 2.93
CA GLU A 162 -15.19 9.00 3.29
C GLU A 162 -15.96 8.17 4.32
N ARG A 163 -16.65 8.86 5.22
CA ARG A 163 -17.47 8.20 6.26
C ARG A 163 -18.89 7.96 5.77
N ASP A 164 -19.55 7.02 6.45
CA ASP A 164 -20.97 6.71 6.30
C ASP A 164 -21.37 6.28 4.87
N LEU A 165 -20.42 5.67 4.16
CA LEU A 165 -20.66 5.04 2.87
C LEU A 165 -21.68 3.91 3.00
N THR A 166 -22.34 3.56 1.91
CA THR A 166 -23.16 2.35 1.85
C THR A 166 -22.26 1.12 1.98
N PRO A 167 -22.56 0.17 2.88
CA PRO A 167 -21.80 -1.06 2.99
C PRO A 167 -21.71 -1.82 1.67
N THR A 168 -20.55 -2.35 1.35
CA THR A 168 -20.31 -3.15 0.14
C THR A 168 -19.51 -4.41 0.44
N TYR A 169 -19.59 -5.39 -0.46
CA TYR A 169 -18.83 -6.64 -0.44
C TYR A 169 -18.29 -6.93 -1.83
N GLY A 170 -17.05 -7.40 -1.89
CA GLY A 170 -16.41 -7.86 -3.12
C GLY A 170 -15.48 -9.03 -2.83
N GLN A 171 -15.40 -9.97 -3.77
CA GLN A 171 -14.45 -11.09 -3.74
C GLN A 171 -14.03 -11.42 -5.15
N ILE A 172 -12.74 -11.68 -5.34
CA ILE A 172 -12.17 -12.17 -6.59
C ILE A 172 -11.29 -13.38 -6.31
N THR A 173 -11.16 -14.25 -7.30
CA THR A 173 -10.17 -15.34 -7.32
C THR A 173 -9.06 -14.97 -8.29
N MET A 174 -7.82 -14.99 -7.81
CA MET A 174 -6.63 -14.69 -8.56
C MET A 174 -5.98 -15.99 -9.05
N ASP A 175 -5.45 -15.98 -10.26
CA ASP A 175 -4.58 -17.05 -10.69
C ASP A 175 -3.21 -16.92 -9.99
N LEU A 176 -2.84 -17.92 -9.20
CA LEU A 176 -1.57 -17.91 -8.45
C LEU A 176 -0.34 -17.96 -9.38
N ASP A 177 -0.47 -18.53 -10.58
CA ASP A 177 0.60 -18.53 -11.58
C ASP A 177 0.80 -17.15 -12.18
N ASP A 178 -0.25 -16.33 -12.21
CA ASP A 178 -0.17 -14.92 -12.61
C ASP A 178 0.61 -14.04 -11.63
N GLN A 179 0.90 -14.48 -10.42
CA GLN A 179 1.72 -13.77 -9.43
C GLN A 179 3.21 -14.09 -9.56
N ARG A 180 3.61 -15.00 -10.47
CA ARG A 180 5.01 -15.39 -10.62
C ARG A 180 5.82 -14.26 -11.28
N ASP A 181 6.87 -13.85 -10.59
CA ASP A 181 7.83 -12.82 -11.03
C ASP A 181 7.16 -11.51 -11.46
N LYS A 182 6.08 -11.14 -10.78
CA LYS A 182 5.42 -9.83 -10.90
C LYS A 182 4.66 -9.47 -9.63
N LEU A 183 4.40 -8.19 -9.46
CA LEU A 183 3.51 -7.65 -8.43
C LEU A 183 2.11 -7.52 -9.03
N GLN A 184 1.22 -8.46 -8.71
CA GLN A 184 -0.15 -8.44 -9.18
C GLN A 184 -1.00 -7.55 -8.27
N CYS A 185 -1.66 -6.53 -8.85
CA CYS A 185 -2.63 -5.72 -8.12
C CYS A 185 -3.87 -6.57 -7.79
N VAL A 186 -4.26 -6.57 -6.52
CA VAL A 186 -5.38 -7.37 -6.01
C VAL A 186 -6.47 -6.52 -5.35
N VAL A 187 -6.15 -5.26 -5.02
CA VAL A 187 -7.08 -4.25 -4.50
C VAL A 187 -6.73 -2.91 -5.14
N SER A 188 -7.72 -2.19 -5.69
CA SER A 188 -7.53 -0.85 -6.26
C SER A 188 -8.76 0.05 -6.00
N PRO A 189 -8.61 1.39 -6.02
CA PRO A 189 -9.70 2.32 -5.71
C PRO A 189 -10.89 2.25 -6.66
N ASP A 190 -10.66 1.94 -7.92
CA ASP A 190 -11.67 1.88 -8.98
C ASP A 190 -12.10 0.45 -9.33
N GLY A 191 -11.46 -0.56 -8.71
CA GLY A 191 -11.72 -1.96 -9.01
C GLY A 191 -11.32 -2.39 -10.42
N SER A 192 -10.54 -1.58 -11.14
CA SER A 192 -10.03 -1.92 -12.47
C SER A 192 -9.05 -3.09 -12.42
N GLU A 193 -8.35 -3.20 -11.31
CA GLU A 193 -7.47 -4.31 -10.98
C GLU A 193 -7.81 -4.80 -9.57
N GLY A 194 -8.21 -6.05 -9.45
CA GLY A 194 -8.57 -6.64 -8.16
C GLY A 194 -9.97 -6.25 -7.66
N VAL A 195 -10.18 -6.28 -6.33
CA VAL A 195 -11.40 -5.81 -5.68
C VAL A 195 -11.35 -4.31 -5.43
N GLN A 196 -12.51 -3.65 -5.49
CA GLN A 196 -12.61 -2.21 -5.25
C GLN A 196 -12.52 -1.88 -3.76
N ILE A 197 -11.69 -0.87 -3.41
CA ILE A 197 -11.62 -0.23 -2.10
C ILE A 197 -11.99 1.25 -2.23
N HIS A 198 -12.64 1.86 -1.23
CA HIS A 198 -13.00 3.27 -1.30
C HIS A 198 -11.82 4.20 -0.97
N GLN A 199 -10.84 3.73 -0.21
CA GLN A 199 -9.62 4.50 0.04
C GLN A 199 -8.74 4.54 -1.22
N SER A 200 -7.94 5.61 -1.39
CA SER A 200 -6.87 5.68 -2.40
C SER A 200 -5.73 4.73 -2.01
N SER A 201 -5.98 3.43 -2.13
CA SER A 201 -5.09 2.35 -1.69
C SER A 201 -4.97 1.27 -2.76
N TRP A 202 -3.78 0.73 -2.91
CA TRP A 202 -3.48 -0.38 -3.82
C TRP A 202 -2.76 -1.49 -3.08
N PHE A 203 -3.24 -2.72 -3.23
CA PHE A 203 -2.56 -3.89 -2.67
C PHE A 203 -2.03 -4.73 -3.81
N HIS A 204 -0.77 -5.14 -3.66
CA HIS A 204 -0.13 -6.04 -4.61
C HIS A 204 0.41 -7.27 -3.89
N VAL A 205 0.30 -8.39 -4.55
CA VAL A 205 0.91 -9.65 -4.11
C VAL A 205 1.85 -10.16 -5.19
N GLY A 206 2.95 -10.80 -4.78
CA GLY A 206 3.92 -11.40 -5.70
C GLY A 206 4.47 -12.70 -5.16
N ARG A 207 4.73 -13.65 -6.06
CA ARG A 207 5.52 -14.86 -5.85
C ARG A 207 6.79 -14.71 -6.68
N LEU A 208 7.88 -14.34 -6.04
CA LEU A 208 9.10 -13.85 -6.67
C LEU A 208 10.17 -14.94 -6.59
N THR A 209 10.83 -15.23 -7.70
CA THR A 209 11.98 -16.14 -7.70
C THR A 209 13.26 -15.41 -7.28
N ALA A 210 14.19 -16.12 -6.66
CA ALA A 210 15.49 -15.58 -6.27
C ALA A 210 16.17 -14.83 -7.43
N GLY A 211 16.60 -13.60 -7.18
CA GLY A 211 17.21 -12.71 -8.17
C GLY A 211 16.25 -11.84 -8.95
N TRP A 212 14.93 -11.97 -8.77
CA TRP A 212 13.95 -11.05 -9.34
C TRP A 212 14.12 -9.64 -8.80
N LYS A 213 13.99 -8.64 -9.67
CA LYS A 213 14.12 -7.21 -9.32
C LYS A 213 13.10 -6.39 -10.08
N ASP A 214 12.52 -5.41 -9.39
CA ASP A 214 11.65 -4.40 -10.00
C ASP A 214 11.70 -3.11 -9.16
N SER A 215 11.07 -2.07 -9.67
CA SER A 215 10.92 -0.79 -8.99
C SER A 215 9.46 -0.39 -8.98
N TYR A 216 8.80 -0.55 -7.82
CA TYR A 216 7.40 -0.17 -7.60
C TYR A 216 7.25 1.35 -7.63
N ALA A 217 6.46 1.87 -8.56
CA ALA A 217 6.10 3.28 -8.62
C ALA A 217 4.84 3.53 -7.79
N LEU A 218 4.88 4.48 -6.85
CA LEU A 218 3.71 4.88 -6.08
C LEU A 218 2.72 5.65 -6.97
N HIS A 219 1.42 5.48 -6.72
CA HIS A 219 0.34 6.04 -7.55
C HIS A 219 0.13 7.54 -7.37
N GLY A 220 0.75 8.16 -6.38
CA GLY A 220 0.63 9.61 -6.18
C GLY A 220 1.51 10.19 -5.09
N THR A 221 1.54 11.52 -5.06
CA THR A 221 2.21 12.25 -3.97
C THR A 221 1.45 12.06 -2.65
N GLY A 222 2.19 11.95 -1.54
CA GLY A 222 1.59 11.74 -0.21
C GLY A 222 1.21 10.29 0.08
N GLN A 223 1.50 9.37 -0.85
CA GLN A 223 1.39 7.94 -0.63
C GLN A 223 2.60 7.39 0.13
N GLY A 224 2.38 6.27 0.81
CA GLY A 224 3.40 5.43 1.38
C GLY A 224 3.09 3.96 1.11
N VAL A 225 4.10 3.12 1.03
CA VAL A 225 3.96 1.67 0.84
C VAL A 225 4.44 0.93 2.07
N TYR A 226 3.62 0.02 2.57
CA TYR A 226 3.95 -0.92 3.62
C TYR A 226 4.17 -2.29 2.97
N ALA A 227 5.42 -2.75 2.99
CA ALA A 227 5.83 -4.03 2.42
C ALA A 227 6.00 -5.06 3.52
N MET A 228 5.38 -6.24 3.38
CA MET A 228 5.52 -7.37 4.29
C MET A 228 5.95 -8.63 3.53
N VAL A 229 7.05 -9.23 3.94
CA VAL A 229 7.49 -10.52 3.39
C VAL A 229 6.67 -11.64 4.05
N LEU A 230 5.89 -12.35 3.25
CA LEU A 230 5.09 -13.48 3.73
C LEU A 230 5.93 -14.75 3.84
N GLU A 231 6.80 -15.01 2.87
CA GLU A 231 7.74 -16.14 2.84
C GLU A 231 9.04 -15.71 2.14
N GLY A 232 10.17 -16.33 2.49
CA GLY A 232 11.46 -16.07 1.86
C GLY A 232 12.13 -14.79 2.35
N GLU A 233 12.95 -14.18 1.49
CA GLU A 233 13.73 -12.98 1.79
C GLU A 233 13.68 -11.98 0.63
N VAL A 234 13.44 -10.71 0.93
CA VAL A 234 13.34 -9.61 -0.05
C VAL A 234 14.03 -8.36 0.51
N THR A 235 14.77 -7.66 -0.33
CA THR A 235 15.23 -6.29 -0.02
C THR A 235 14.24 -5.29 -0.61
N VAL A 236 13.71 -4.39 0.21
CA VAL A 236 12.73 -3.36 -0.19
C VAL A 236 13.26 -1.98 0.20
N GLY A 237 13.43 -1.09 -0.76
CA GLY A 237 13.99 0.25 -0.53
C GLY A 237 15.37 0.23 0.16
N GLY A 238 16.16 -0.80 -0.11
CA GLY A 238 17.48 -1.03 0.51
C GLY A 238 17.42 -1.69 1.90
N GLN A 239 16.23 -1.95 2.47
CA GLN A 239 16.06 -2.66 3.74
C GLN A 239 15.92 -4.17 3.48
N PRO A 240 16.86 -5.02 3.95
CA PRO A 240 16.68 -6.47 3.94
C PRO A 240 15.55 -6.89 4.88
N LEU A 241 14.68 -7.78 4.41
CA LEU A 241 13.52 -8.32 5.13
C LEU A 241 13.51 -9.84 5.01
N GLY A 242 13.38 -10.52 6.13
CA GLY A 242 13.08 -11.94 6.21
C GLY A 242 11.57 -12.20 6.38
N ARG A 243 11.23 -13.47 6.50
CA ARG A 243 9.84 -13.93 6.68
C ARG A 243 9.13 -13.16 7.81
N ARG A 244 7.99 -12.54 7.48
CA ARG A 244 7.12 -11.73 8.35
C ARG A 244 7.74 -10.40 8.84
N ASP A 245 8.94 -10.04 8.39
CA ASP A 245 9.41 -8.66 8.54
C ASP A 245 8.61 -7.74 7.63
N ALA A 246 8.52 -6.47 8.03
CA ALA A 246 7.87 -5.45 7.23
C ALA A 246 8.64 -4.12 7.28
N VAL A 247 8.47 -3.31 6.23
CA VAL A 247 8.98 -1.94 6.16
C VAL A 247 7.91 -1.01 5.62
N GLY A 248 7.69 0.11 6.31
CA GLY A 248 6.91 1.24 5.78
C GLY A 248 7.85 2.25 5.12
N ILE A 249 7.52 2.71 3.92
CA ILE A 249 8.32 3.64 3.12
C ILE A 249 7.41 4.75 2.58
N TRP A 250 7.83 6.03 2.72
CA TRP A 250 7.09 7.18 2.20
C TRP A 250 8.01 8.34 1.83
N ASN A 251 7.49 9.42 1.29
CA ASN A 251 8.24 10.55 0.73
C ASN A 251 9.18 10.12 -0.42
N THR A 252 8.71 9.20 -1.25
CA THR A 252 9.40 8.77 -2.46
C THR A 252 8.39 8.50 -3.57
N GLU A 253 8.83 8.55 -4.81
CA GLU A 253 7.99 8.21 -5.97
C GLU A 253 8.12 6.72 -6.35
N ARG A 254 9.19 6.07 -5.91
CA ARG A 254 9.52 4.68 -6.30
C ARG A 254 10.21 3.96 -5.16
N VAL A 255 10.03 2.63 -5.13
CA VAL A 255 10.68 1.74 -4.18
C VAL A 255 11.26 0.55 -4.94
N ASP A 256 12.58 0.39 -4.87
CA ASP A 256 13.27 -0.75 -5.47
C ASP A 256 13.06 -2.00 -4.62
N ILE A 257 12.83 -3.13 -5.29
CA ILE A 257 12.53 -4.42 -4.68
C ILE A 257 13.44 -5.47 -5.32
N GLU A 258 14.07 -6.31 -4.50
CA GLU A 258 14.92 -7.42 -4.93
C GLU A 258 14.61 -8.65 -4.09
N ALA A 259 14.14 -9.72 -4.72
CA ALA A 259 14.00 -11.03 -4.07
C ALA A 259 15.39 -11.69 -3.96
N THR A 260 15.86 -11.87 -2.73
CA THR A 260 17.18 -12.50 -2.45
C THR A 260 17.06 -14.01 -2.30
N ASP A 261 15.84 -14.50 -2.07
CA ASP A 261 15.43 -15.91 -2.08
C ASP A 261 14.07 -16.01 -2.77
N ASP A 262 13.58 -17.24 -3.03
CA ASP A 262 12.19 -17.45 -3.45
C ASP A 262 11.25 -16.90 -2.38
N ALA A 263 10.37 -15.98 -2.75
CA ALA A 263 9.64 -15.18 -1.78
C ALA A 263 8.16 -14.95 -2.17
N ARG A 264 7.33 -14.75 -1.13
CA ARG A 264 5.99 -14.15 -1.25
C ARG A 264 6.00 -12.77 -0.61
N LEU A 265 5.57 -11.77 -1.35
CA LEU A 265 5.56 -10.37 -0.91
C LEU A 265 4.15 -9.79 -0.98
N LEU A 266 3.75 -9.04 0.05
CA LEU A 266 2.58 -8.17 0.08
C LEU A 266 3.04 -6.72 0.12
N LEU A 267 2.54 -5.89 -0.79
CA LEU A 267 2.66 -4.43 -0.74
C LEU A 267 1.28 -3.83 -0.49
N ILE A 268 1.20 -2.90 0.44
CA ILE A 268 -0.01 -2.12 0.75
C ILE A 268 0.36 -0.64 0.61
N GLU A 269 -0.08 -0.02 -0.48
CA GLU A 269 0.05 1.42 -0.67
C GLU A 269 -1.17 2.13 -0.11
N VAL A 270 -0.93 3.15 0.70
CA VAL A 270 -1.98 3.95 1.36
C VAL A 270 -1.57 5.42 1.43
N PRO A 271 -2.54 6.36 1.47
CA PRO A 271 -2.23 7.76 1.76
C PRO A 271 -1.68 7.87 3.19
N MET A 272 -0.65 8.72 3.35
CA MET A 272 -0.05 8.99 4.66
C MET A 272 -0.85 10.01 5.48
N GLN A 273 -1.77 10.74 4.81
CA GLN A 273 -2.76 11.65 5.40
C GLN A 273 -4.12 11.38 4.75
N TRP A 274 -5.18 11.23 5.54
CA TRP A 274 -6.53 10.85 5.07
C TRP A 274 -7.62 11.54 5.90
#